data_ac50f634fed673e4372861370dcb5171
#
_entry.id   ac50f634fed673e4372861370dcb5171
#
_cell.length_a   1.000
_cell.length_b   1.000
_cell.length_c   1.000
_cell.angle_alpha   90.00
_cell.angle_beta   90.00
_cell.angle_gamma   90.00
#
_symmetry.space_group_name_H-M   'P 1'
#
loop_
_entity.id
_entity.type
_entity.pdbx_description
1 polymer ?
#
loop_
_entity_poly.entity_id
_entity_poly.type
_entity_poly.pdbx_seq_one_letter_code
_entity_poly.pdbx_strand_id
1 'polypeptide(L)'
;MTTPPTTASTADATHARRPASAPHGQPGTAPAAAGHAEIAVRAAGFNSWYGQFHALKDVAIEIPARKVTALIGPSGCGKSTFLRWINRMNDTIPGARAEGTLTLDGGDLLDRGMDVVELRRRVGMVFQKPNPFPKSIYDNVAFGPRLHRKHSRTDLDELVENSLRAAALWNEVKDRLKSSALGLSGGQQQRLCIARAIAVGPEVLLMDEPCSALDPRSTASIEQLIRELETQYTIAIVTHNMQQAARVSDITAFFYEGRVVEVGETDRIFTNPANKQTEDYVSGRFG
;
A
#
# COMPACT_ATOMS: atom_id res chain seq x y z
N MET A 1 -54.04 29.60 -58.27
CA MET A 1 -54.52 30.97 -58.15
C MET A 1 -53.62 31.61 -57.12
N THR A 2 -52.80 32.47 -57.28
CA THR A 2 -52.32 33.50 -58.18
C THR A 2 -51.06 34.06 -57.57
N THR A 3 -49.98 34.00 -58.30
CA THR A 3 -48.80 34.85 -58.09
C THR A 3 -49.06 36.23 -58.65
N PRO A 4 -48.12 37.17 -58.73
CA PRO A 4 -47.14 37.85 -57.81
C PRO A 4 -47.41 39.39 -57.86
N PRO A 5 -46.53 40.36 -57.74
CA PRO A 5 -45.13 40.47 -58.18
C PRO A 5 -44.18 41.33 -57.28
N THR A 6 -42.91 41.13 -57.48
CA THR A 6 -41.74 41.96 -57.81
C THR A 6 -41.77 43.48 -57.56
N THR A 7 -40.73 44.05 -56.95
CA THR A 7 -39.90 45.07 -57.62
C THR A 7 -38.57 45.29 -56.84
N ALA A 8 -37.52 45.48 -57.65
CA ALA A 8 -36.12 45.78 -57.27
C ALA A 8 -35.89 47.29 -57.03
N SER A 9 -34.80 47.67 -56.43
CA SER A 9 -33.83 48.68 -56.89
C SER A 9 -32.72 48.95 -55.87
N THR A 10 -31.54 48.64 -56.27
CA THR A 10 -30.30 49.42 -56.51
C THR A 10 -29.65 50.17 -55.36
N ALA A 11 -28.45 49.71 -55.12
CA ALA A 11 -27.13 50.38 -54.97
C ALA A 11 -26.96 51.58 -54.02
N ASP A 12 -26.01 51.49 -53.14
CA ASP A 12 -24.79 52.28 -53.36
C ASP A 12 -23.63 51.75 -52.43
N ALA A 13 -22.43 51.83 -52.97
CA ALA A 13 -21.17 51.38 -52.31
C ALA A 13 -20.55 52.55 -51.58
N THR A 14 -20.12 52.26 -50.33
CA THR A 14 -19.11 53.15 -49.73
C THR A 14 -18.06 52.32 -48.99
N HIS A 15 -16.83 52.43 -49.47
CA HIS A 15 -15.63 51.89 -48.87
C HIS A 15 -15.37 52.47 -47.47
N ALA A 16 -15.23 51.61 -46.49
CA ALA A 16 -14.59 51.96 -45.21
C ALA A 16 -13.51 50.95 -44.88
N ARG A 17 -12.33 51.46 -44.65
CA ARG A 17 -11.07 50.77 -44.39
C ARG A 17 -11.12 49.87 -43.17
N ARG A 18 -10.57 48.64 -43.27
CA ARG A 18 -10.22 47.73 -42.16
C ARG A 18 -9.08 48.34 -41.34
N PRO A 19 -9.12 48.35 -40.01
CA PRO A 19 -7.93 48.51 -39.19
C PRO A 19 -7.21 47.18 -39.02
N ALA A 20 -5.91 47.24 -38.90
CA ALA A 20 -4.95 46.14 -38.85
C ALA A 20 -5.16 45.19 -37.65
N SER A 21 -4.95 43.93 -37.93
CA SER A 21 -4.92 42.83 -36.96
C SER A 21 -3.77 43.01 -35.95
N ALA A 22 -4.13 43.00 -34.64
CA ALA A 22 -3.16 42.83 -33.52
C ALA A 22 -2.71 41.36 -33.43
N PRO A 23 -1.48 41.09 -32.98
CA PRO A 23 -0.96 39.72 -32.90
C PRO A 23 -1.66 38.90 -31.80
N HIS A 24 -2.12 37.71 -32.15
CA HIS A 24 -2.63 36.70 -31.22
C HIS A 24 -1.49 36.31 -30.24
N GLY A 25 -1.62 36.72 -28.97
CA GLY A 25 -0.87 36.15 -27.88
C GLY A 25 -1.19 34.67 -27.73
N GLN A 26 -0.20 33.83 -27.78
CA GLN A 26 -0.34 32.40 -27.45
C GLN A 26 -0.82 32.26 -26.00
N PRO A 27 -1.79 31.36 -25.70
CA PRO A 27 -2.12 31.06 -24.32
C PRO A 27 -0.91 30.38 -23.67
N GLY A 28 -0.39 31.03 -22.64
CA GLY A 28 0.67 30.47 -21.80
C GLY A 28 0.26 29.10 -21.30
N THR A 29 1.08 28.11 -21.56
CA THR A 29 0.98 26.78 -20.96
C THR A 29 1.06 26.97 -19.44
N ALA A 30 -0.06 26.71 -18.76
CA ALA A 30 -0.08 26.56 -17.32
C ALA A 30 0.92 25.44 -16.94
N PRO A 31 1.71 25.59 -15.86
CA PRO A 31 2.57 24.52 -15.40
C PRO A 31 1.73 23.27 -15.14
N ALA A 32 2.15 22.14 -15.70
CA ALA A 32 1.54 20.84 -15.46
C ALA A 32 1.39 20.65 -13.95
N ALA A 33 0.18 20.43 -13.49
CA ALA A 33 -0.10 20.07 -12.11
C ALA A 33 0.77 18.87 -11.77
N ALA A 34 1.61 18.98 -10.72
CA ALA A 34 2.34 17.87 -10.17
C ALA A 34 1.32 16.76 -9.91
N GLY A 35 1.49 15.62 -10.60
CA GLY A 35 0.55 14.51 -10.51
C GLY A 35 0.42 14.09 -9.05
N HIS A 36 -0.76 14.28 -8.47
CA HIS A 36 -1.04 13.75 -7.14
C HIS A 36 -0.89 12.23 -7.22
N ALA A 37 0.03 11.67 -6.43
CA ALA A 37 0.16 10.23 -6.32
C ALA A 37 -1.20 9.64 -5.92
N GLU A 38 -1.63 8.59 -6.62
CA GLU A 38 -2.84 7.86 -6.28
C GLU A 38 -2.74 7.33 -4.85
N ILE A 39 -3.74 7.59 -4.02
CA ILE A 39 -3.76 7.16 -2.61
C ILE A 39 -4.54 5.86 -2.50
N ALA A 40 -3.84 4.78 -2.16
CA ALA A 40 -4.46 3.47 -1.99
C ALA A 40 -5.20 3.37 -0.64
N VAL A 41 -4.57 3.80 0.47
CA VAL A 41 -5.20 3.78 1.80
C VAL A 41 -5.19 5.17 2.40
N ARG A 42 -6.33 5.59 2.95
CA ARG A 42 -6.47 6.87 3.67
C ARG A 42 -7.10 6.64 5.02
N ALA A 43 -6.51 7.23 6.05
CA ALA A 43 -7.11 7.39 7.37
C ALA A 43 -7.25 8.88 7.70
N ALA A 44 -8.39 9.28 8.27
CA ALA A 44 -8.64 10.66 8.72
C ALA A 44 -9.51 10.64 9.98
N GLY A 45 -9.03 11.29 11.05
CA GLY A 45 -9.70 11.27 12.33
C GLY A 45 -9.92 9.85 12.86
N PHE A 46 -9.04 8.92 12.50
CA PHE A 46 -9.22 7.50 12.80
C PHE A 46 -8.84 7.19 14.24
N ASN A 47 -9.79 6.60 14.96
CA ASN A 47 -9.65 6.21 16.35
C ASN A 47 -9.92 4.71 16.53
N SER A 48 -9.22 4.06 17.46
CA SER A 48 -9.52 2.66 17.77
C SER A 48 -9.29 2.32 19.24
N TRP A 49 -10.07 1.35 19.73
CA TRP A 49 -10.03 0.89 21.12
C TRP A 49 -9.99 -0.63 21.22
N TYR A 50 -9.42 -1.08 22.32
CA TYR A 50 -9.55 -2.45 22.83
C TYR A 50 -10.23 -2.38 24.21
N GLY A 51 -11.53 -2.67 24.27
CA GLY A 51 -12.35 -2.40 25.45
C GLY A 51 -12.35 -0.91 25.79
N GLN A 52 -11.80 -0.55 26.96
CA GLN A 52 -11.65 0.85 27.39
C GLN A 52 -10.32 1.50 26.95
N PHE A 53 -9.37 0.73 26.52
CA PHE A 53 -8.06 1.27 26.12
C PHE A 53 -8.12 1.93 24.75
N HIS A 54 -7.85 3.25 24.69
CA HIS A 54 -7.80 4.04 23.46
C HIS A 54 -6.44 3.84 22.79
N ALA A 55 -6.36 2.91 21.86
CA ALA A 55 -5.11 2.44 21.23
C ALA A 55 -4.64 3.35 20.10
N LEU A 56 -5.54 3.90 19.29
CA LEU A 56 -5.24 4.85 18.22
C LEU A 56 -6.09 6.10 18.40
N LYS A 57 -5.47 7.27 18.27
CA LYS A 57 -6.04 8.56 18.63
C LYS A 57 -5.89 9.53 17.47
N ASP A 58 -6.99 9.82 16.79
CA ASP A 58 -7.04 10.83 15.72
C ASP A 58 -5.95 10.64 14.66
N VAL A 59 -5.80 9.41 14.20
CA VAL A 59 -4.79 9.06 13.18
C VAL A 59 -5.20 9.63 11.84
N ALA A 60 -4.30 10.42 11.22
CA ALA A 60 -4.41 10.93 9.87
C ALA A 60 -3.16 10.52 9.09
N ILE A 61 -3.34 9.71 8.03
CA ILE A 61 -2.26 9.21 7.18
C ILE A 61 -2.79 8.82 5.81
N GLU A 62 -1.98 9.06 4.78
CA GLU A 62 -2.20 8.57 3.43
C GLU A 62 -1.08 7.62 3.03
N ILE A 63 -1.43 6.48 2.46
CA ILE A 63 -0.50 5.48 1.91
C ILE A 63 -0.63 5.53 0.39
N PRO A 64 0.37 6.08 -0.32
CA PRO A 64 0.34 6.16 -1.77
C PRO A 64 0.39 4.78 -2.44
N ALA A 65 -0.33 4.65 -3.56
CA ALA A 65 -0.32 3.44 -4.37
C ALA A 65 1.07 3.15 -4.95
N ARG A 66 1.46 1.87 -4.96
CA ARG A 66 2.74 1.40 -5.52
C ARG A 66 3.95 2.12 -4.95
N LYS A 67 3.91 2.32 -3.63
CA LYS A 67 4.98 2.87 -2.80
C LYS A 67 5.13 2.05 -1.54
N VAL A 68 6.30 2.11 -0.93
CA VAL A 68 6.54 1.53 0.39
C VAL A 68 6.35 2.61 1.44
N THR A 69 5.37 2.44 2.34
CA THR A 69 5.17 3.30 3.51
C THR A 69 5.63 2.57 4.77
N ALA A 70 6.65 3.08 5.44
CA ALA A 70 7.10 2.56 6.72
C ALA A 70 6.38 3.24 7.90
N LEU A 71 5.91 2.43 8.83
CA LEU A 71 5.37 2.86 10.11
C LEU A 71 6.44 2.60 11.18
N ILE A 72 7.05 3.66 11.73
CA ILE A 72 8.09 3.59 12.75
C ILE A 72 7.60 4.15 14.09
N GLY A 73 8.30 3.84 15.17
CA GLY A 73 7.97 4.33 16.52
C GLY A 73 8.25 3.27 17.60
N PRO A 74 8.20 3.65 18.88
CA PRO A 74 8.48 2.73 19.99
C PRO A 74 7.48 1.56 20.05
N SER A 75 7.85 0.50 20.76
CA SER A 75 6.96 -0.64 20.97
C SER A 75 5.67 -0.21 21.68
N GLY A 76 4.54 -0.77 21.26
CA GLY A 76 3.23 -0.45 21.86
C GLY A 76 2.61 0.87 21.42
N CYS A 77 3.21 1.68 20.53
CA CYS A 77 2.64 2.96 20.11
C CYS A 77 1.49 2.87 19.09
N GLY A 78 1.04 1.67 18.70
CA GLY A 78 -0.15 1.50 17.86
C GLY A 78 0.10 1.11 16.40
N LYS A 79 1.34 1.00 15.91
CA LYS A 79 1.67 0.68 14.50
C LYS A 79 0.98 -0.58 13.98
N SER A 80 1.19 -1.71 14.66
CA SER A 80 0.57 -2.99 14.27
C SER A 80 -0.95 -2.97 14.45
N THR A 81 -1.46 -2.19 15.40
CA THR A 81 -2.91 -1.96 15.56
C THR A 81 -3.47 -1.25 14.32
N PHE A 82 -2.82 -0.17 13.86
CA PHE A 82 -3.23 0.53 12.65
C PHE A 82 -3.14 -0.38 11.42
N LEU A 83 -1.98 -1.04 11.24
CA LEU A 83 -1.77 -1.96 10.12
C LEU A 83 -2.89 -3.02 10.02
N ARG A 84 -3.27 -3.64 11.15
CA ARG A 84 -4.31 -4.68 11.22
C ARG A 84 -5.74 -4.17 11.05
N TRP A 85 -5.99 -2.87 11.14
CA TRP A 85 -7.28 -2.31 10.77
C TRP A 85 -7.48 -2.24 9.26
N ILE A 86 -6.41 -2.08 8.47
CA ILE A 86 -6.51 -2.01 7.00
C ILE A 86 -7.11 -3.29 6.41
N ASN A 87 -6.87 -4.47 7.02
CA ASN A 87 -7.48 -5.74 6.58
C ASN A 87 -8.51 -6.31 7.57
N ARG A 88 -8.99 -5.50 8.51
CA ARG A 88 -10.01 -5.87 9.49
C ARG A 88 -9.62 -7.07 10.39
N MET A 89 -8.31 -7.32 10.59
CA MET A 89 -7.89 -8.39 11.52
C MET A 89 -8.22 -8.07 12.97
N ASN A 90 -8.32 -6.81 13.34
CA ASN A 90 -8.69 -6.43 14.70
C ASN A 90 -10.13 -6.82 15.07
N ASP A 91 -11.01 -7.06 14.10
CA ASP A 91 -12.38 -7.56 14.34
C ASP A 91 -12.42 -8.89 15.09
N THR A 92 -11.33 -9.66 15.03
CA THR A 92 -11.22 -10.95 15.75
C THR A 92 -10.87 -10.77 17.23
N ILE A 93 -10.57 -9.54 17.68
CA ILE A 93 -10.19 -9.23 19.06
C ILE A 93 -11.45 -8.77 19.82
N PRO A 94 -11.85 -9.47 20.89
CA PRO A 94 -13.01 -9.07 21.68
C PRO A 94 -12.88 -7.61 22.20
N GLY A 95 -13.92 -6.81 21.99
CA GLY A 95 -13.95 -5.42 22.39
C GLY A 95 -13.16 -4.46 21.51
N ALA A 96 -12.59 -4.92 20.37
CA ALA A 96 -12.01 -4.02 19.38
C ALA A 96 -13.13 -3.22 18.69
N ARG A 97 -12.93 -1.91 18.59
CA ARG A 97 -13.81 -1.00 17.84
C ARG A 97 -13.00 0.12 17.22
N ALA A 98 -13.52 0.69 16.16
CA ALA A 98 -12.91 1.84 15.47
C ALA A 98 -13.97 2.84 15.04
N GLU A 99 -13.56 4.10 14.91
CA GLU A 99 -14.38 5.24 14.48
C GLU A 99 -13.52 6.17 13.61
N GLY A 100 -14.16 7.02 12.81
CA GLY A 100 -13.48 7.92 11.88
C GLY A 100 -13.50 7.37 10.47
N THR A 101 -12.55 7.80 9.65
CA THR A 101 -12.44 7.37 8.25
C THR A 101 -11.24 6.45 8.08
N LEU A 102 -11.45 5.30 7.47
CA LEU A 102 -10.39 4.42 6.96
C LEU A 102 -10.87 3.83 5.63
N THR A 103 -10.20 4.17 4.54
CA THR A 103 -10.62 3.74 3.19
C THR A 103 -9.52 3.02 2.44
N LEU A 104 -9.92 2.12 1.53
CA LEU A 104 -9.07 1.51 0.50
C LEU A 104 -9.69 1.88 -0.86
N ASP A 105 -8.94 2.58 -1.71
CA ASP A 105 -9.41 3.10 -3.02
C ASP A 105 -10.75 3.81 -2.91
N GLY A 106 -10.95 4.59 -1.84
CA GLY A 106 -12.19 5.31 -1.55
C GLY A 106 -13.30 4.49 -0.93
N GLY A 107 -13.19 3.16 -0.87
CA GLY A 107 -14.15 2.28 -0.19
C GLY A 107 -13.95 2.29 1.33
N ASP A 108 -15.03 2.50 2.10
CA ASP A 108 -14.98 2.55 3.56
C ASP A 108 -14.70 1.15 4.15
N LEU A 109 -13.56 1.00 4.81
CA LEU A 109 -13.15 -0.25 5.46
C LEU A 109 -13.91 -0.52 6.78
N LEU A 110 -14.61 0.48 7.33
CA LEU A 110 -15.38 0.33 8.56
C LEU A 110 -16.86 -0.01 8.30
N ASP A 111 -17.29 -0.03 7.04
CA ASP A 111 -18.65 -0.41 6.69
C ASP A 111 -18.96 -1.83 7.21
N ARG A 112 -20.11 -1.95 7.90
CA ARG A 112 -20.61 -3.24 8.42
C ARG A 112 -21.01 -4.22 7.32
N GLY A 113 -21.35 -3.73 6.14
CA GLY A 113 -21.69 -4.52 4.96
C GLY A 113 -20.49 -4.99 4.15
N MET A 114 -19.26 -4.59 4.51
CA MET A 114 -18.06 -4.96 3.79
C MET A 114 -17.84 -6.47 3.80
N ASP A 115 -17.59 -7.06 2.63
CA ASP A 115 -17.12 -8.44 2.52
C ASP A 115 -15.65 -8.54 2.98
N VAL A 116 -15.47 -8.96 4.23
CA VAL A 116 -14.13 -9.09 4.84
C VAL A 116 -13.28 -10.17 4.15
N VAL A 117 -13.89 -11.18 3.53
CA VAL A 117 -13.15 -12.22 2.79
C VAL A 117 -12.55 -11.60 1.52
N GLU A 118 -13.35 -10.84 0.77
CA GLU A 118 -12.88 -10.13 -0.41
C GLU A 118 -11.85 -9.04 -0.03
N LEU A 119 -12.08 -8.29 1.05
CA LEU A 119 -11.09 -7.35 1.56
C LEU A 119 -9.75 -8.03 1.83
N ARG A 120 -9.73 -9.17 2.52
CA ARG A 120 -8.50 -9.91 2.84
C ARG A 120 -7.85 -10.57 1.63
N ARG A 121 -8.56 -10.74 0.53
CA ARG A 121 -7.98 -11.11 -0.76
C ARG A 121 -7.21 -9.92 -1.37
N ARG A 122 -7.80 -8.70 -1.31
CA ARG A 122 -7.18 -7.46 -1.82
C ARG A 122 -6.03 -6.97 -0.93
N VAL A 123 -6.07 -7.26 0.37
CA VAL A 123 -5.09 -6.78 1.36
C VAL A 123 -4.39 -7.97 2.02
N GLY A 124 -3.25 -8.37 1.46
CA GLY A 124 -2.40 -9.45 1.97
C GLY A 124 -1.68 -9.05 3.26
N MET A 125 -1.36 -10.05 4.11
CA MET A 125 -0.65 -9.82 5.38
C MET A 125 0.52 -10.79 5.56
N VAL A 126 1.68 -10.23 5.89
CA VAL A 126 2.89 -10.95 6.29
C VAL A 126 3.18 -10.63 7.76
N PHE A 127 3.31 -11.65 8.58
CA PHE A 127 3.46 -11.52 10.02
C PHE A 127 4.92 -11.49 10.46
N GLN A 128 5.15 -10.99 11.67
CA GLN A 128 6.44 -10.91 12.32
C GLN A 128 7.15 -12.28 12.44
N LYS A 129 6.42 -13.30 12.86
CA LYS A 129 6.92 -14.67 12.87
C LYS A 129 6.44 -15.39 11.62
N PRO A 130 7.35 -16.01 10.85
CA PRO A 130 6.93 -16.86 9.74
C PRO A 130 5.90 -17.89 10.22
N ASN A 131 4.80 -18.02 9.48
CA ASN A 131 3.69 -18.90 9.84
C ASN A 131 3.26 -19.79 8.67
N PRO A 132 4.17 -20.56 8.07
CA PRO A 132 3.78 -21.50 7.03
C PRO A 132 2.78 -22.52 7.58
N PHE A 133 1.81 -22.91 6.76
CA PHE A 133 0.90 -23.99 7.11
C PHE A 133 1.69 -25.31 7.21
N PRO A 134 1.26 -26.28 8.07
CA PRO A 134 1.86 -27.62 8.16
C PRO A 134 1.50 -28.46 6.93
N LYS A 135 1.87 -27.98 5.76
CA LYS A 135 1.62 -28.50 4.43
C LYS A 135 2.91 -28.44 3.60
N SER A 136 2.85 -28.92 2.36
CA SER A 136 3.95 -28.78 1.43
C SER A 136 4.24 -27.31 1.08
N ILE A 137 5.42 -27.03 0.50
CA ILE A 137 5.77 -25.71 -0.03
C ILE A 137 4.74 -25.32 -1.10
N TYR A 138 4.46 -26.22 -2.04
CA TYR A 138 3.44 -26.02 -3.07
C TYR A 138 2.07 -25.67 -2.48
N ASP A 139 1.58 -26.48 -1.53
CA ASP A 139 0.24 -26.29 -0.97
C ASP A 139 0.12 -25.04 -0.10
N ASN A 140 1.24 -24.50 0.43
CA ASN A 140 1.23 -23.19 1.08
C ASN A 140 0.87 -22.09 0.08
N VAL A 141 1.52 -22.06 -1.07
CA VAL A 141 1.28 -21.03 -2.09
C VAL A 141 -0.07 -21.22 -2.78
N ALA A 142 -0.40 -22.46 -3.14
CA ALA A 142 -1.65 -22.82 -3.81
C ALA A 142 -2.89 -22.67 -2.95
N PHE A 143 -2.77 -22.49 -1.63
CA PHE A 143 -3.89 -22.51 -0.69
C PHE A 143 -4.92 -21.40 -0.99
N GLY A 144 -4.47 -20.14 -1.02
CA GLY A 144 -5.34 -19.00 -1.30
C GLY A 144 -6.01 -19.06 -2.68
N PRO A 145 -5.26 -19.26 -3.76
CA PRO A 145 -5.84 -19.38 -5.11
C PRO A 145 -6.93 -20.45 -5.21
N ARG A 146 -6.74 -21.61 -4.59
CA ARG A 146 -7.75 -22.69 -4.58
C ARG A 146 -9.05 -22.32 -3.85
N LEU A 147 -9.00 -21.42 -2.86
CA LEU A 147 -10.20 -20.96 -2.14
C LEU A 147 -11.01 -19.96 -2.95
N HIS A 148 -10.37 -19.12 -3.74
CA HIS A 148 -11.02 -17.98 -4.39
C HIS A 148 -11.62 -18.33 -5.76
N ARG A 149 -11.03 -19.26 -6.51
CA ARG A 149 -11.58 -19.74 -7.78
C ARG A 149 -11.03 -21.10 -8.19
N LYS A 150 -11.75 -21.74 -9.14
CA LYS A 150 -11.25 -22.95 -9.76
C LYS A 150 -10.12 -22.61 -10.74
N HIS A 151 -9.00 -23.30 -10.61
CA HIS A 151 -7.88 -23.25 -11.53
C HIS A 151 -7.72 -24.60 -12.21
N SER A 152 -7.26 -24.63 -13.46
CA SER A 152 -6.71 -25.85 -14.02
C SER A 152 -5.41 -26.21 -13.26
N ARG A 153 -4.96 -27.43 -13.40
CA ARG A 153 -3.70 -27.86 -12.78
C ARG A 153 -2.52 -27.05 -13.31
N THR A 154 -2.50 -26.83 -14.62
CA THR A 154 -1.42 -26.07 -15.28
C THR A 154 -1.39 -24.61 -14.80
N ASP A 155 -2.54 -23.92 -14.77
CA ASP A 155 -2.62 -22.53 -14.31
C ASP A 155 -2.16 -22.39 -12.86
N LEU A 156 -2.49 -23.38 -12.02
CA LEU A 156 -2.10 -23.37 -10.61
C LEU A 156 -0.60 -23.66 -10.45
N ASP A 157 -0.03 -24.54 -11.25
CA ASP A 157 1.40 -24.85 -11.26
C ASP A 157 2.21 -23.59 -11.68
N GLU A 158 1.78 -22.88 -12.74
CA GLU A 158 2.38 -21.63 -13.19
C GLU A 158 2.25 -20.52 -12.14
N LEU A 159 1.09 -20.39 -11.51
CA LEU A 159 0.85 -19.40 -10.46
C LEU A 159 1.77 -19.64 -9.25
N VAL A 160 1.92 -20.90 -8.83
CA VAL A 160 2.83 -21.26 -7.73
C VAL A 160 4.27 -20.96 -8.07
N GLU A 161 4.72 -21.34 -9.28
CA GLU A 161 6.07 -21.01 -9.75
C GLU A 161 6.31 -19.50 -9.77
N ASN A 162 5.41 -18.73 -10.39
CA ASN A 162 5.53 -17.28 -10.50
C ASN A 162 5.57 -16.61 -9.13
N SER A 163 4.73 -17.05 -8.18
CA SER A 163 4.73 -16.52 -6.82
C SER A 163 6.02 -16.84 -6.06
N LEU A 164 6.57 -18.04 -6.23
CA LEU A 164 7.86 -18.42 -5.64
C LEU A 164 9.04 -17.67 -6.27
N ARG A 165 8.98 -17.39 -7.58
CA ARG A 165 9.97 -16.55 -8.28
C ARG A 165 9.91 -15.11 -7.80
N ALA A 166 8.71 -14.53 -7.73
CA ALA A 166 8.49 -13.18 -7.23
C ALA A 166 8.94 -13.02 -5.77
N ALA A 167 8.87 -14.08 -4.96
CA ALA A 167 9.39 -14.10 -3.59
C ALA A 167 10.88 -14.51 -3.49
N ALA A 168 11.62 -14.55 -4.60
CA ALA A 168 13.03 -14.96 -4.69
C ALA A 168 13.33 -16.31 -4.00
N LEU A 169 12.39 -17.26 -4.04
CA LEU A 169 12.51 -18.56 -3.36
C LEU A 169 12.59 -19.75 -4.33
N TRP A 170 12.14 -19.57 -5.58
CA TRP A 170 12.01 -20.66 -6.55
C TRP A 170 13.27 -21.52 -6.70
N ASN A 171 14.42 -20.90 -6.89
CA ASN A 171 15.67 -21.62 -7.14
C ASN A 171 16.12 -22.51 -5.97
N GLU A 172 15.65 -22.21 -4.77
CA GLU A 172 15.99 -22.96 -3.55
C GLU A 172 15.03 -24.13 -3.28
N VAL A 173 13.82 -24.11 -3.89
CA VAL A 173 12.76 -25.06 -3.53
C VAL A 173 12.16 -25.82 -4.69
N LYS A 174 12.45 -25.46 -5.96
CA LYS A 174 11.83 -26.03 -7.16
C LYS A 174 11.89 -27.56 -7.23
N ASP A 175 12.97 -28.15 -6.72
CA ASP A 175 13.18 -29.62 -6.76
C ASP A 175 12.53 -30.34 -5.54
N ARG A 176 11.94 -29.60 -4.61
CA ARG A 176 11.34 -30.12 -3.37
C ARG A 176 10.00 -29.48 -3.01
N LEU A 177 9.21 -29.08 -3.99
CA LEU A 177 7.90 -28.41 -3.76
C LEU A 177 6.92 -29.22 -2.93
N LYS A 178 7.03 -30.55 -2.94
CA LYS A 178 6.20 -31.47 -2.15
C LYS A 178 6.69 -31.66 -0.71
N SER A 179 7.88 -31.18 -0.37
CA SER A 179 8.44 -31.26 0.99
C SER A 179 7.67 -30.33 1.94
N SER A 180 7.70 -30.68 3.25
CA SER A 180 7.08 -29.86 4.30
C SER A 180 7.69 -28.46 4.34
N ALA A 181 6.84 -27.45 4.37
CA ALA A 181 7.24 -26.05 4.53
C ALA A 181 7.91 -25.78 5.89
N LEU A 182 7.61 -26.56 6.92
CA LEU A 182 8.19 -26.43 8.25
C LEU A 182 9.69 -26.80 8.30
N GLY A 183 10.18 -27.54 7.31
CA GLY A 183 11.60 -27.87 7.18
C GLY A 183 12.46 -26.78 6.51
N LEU A 184 11.89 -25.64 6.12
CA LEU A 184 12.60 -24.50 5.59
C LEU A 184 13.28 -23.69 6.68
N SER A 185 14.38 -22.97 6.35
CA SER A 185 14.99 -21.99 7.25
C SER A 185 14.03 -20.82 7.53
N GLY A 186 14.25 -20.04 8.60
CA GLY A 186 13.40 -18.90 8.95
C GLY A 186 13.23 -17.91 7.81
N GLY A 187 14.31 -17.53 7.12
CA GLY A 187 14.25 -16.64 5.96
C GLY A 187 13.52 -17.25 4.77
N GLN A 188 13.67 -18.57 4.53
CA GLN A 188 12.91 -19.29 3.50
C GLN A 188 11.42 -19.35 3.85
N GLN A 189 11.08 -19.62 5.12
CA GLN A 189 9.70 -19.63 5.59
C GLN A 189 9.06 -18.25 5.42
N GLN A 190 9.78 -17.17 5.71
CA GLN A 190 9.26 -15.80 5.55
C GLN A 190 9.01 -15.50 4.07
N ARG A 191 9.95 -15.81 3.18
CA ARG A 191 9.73 -15.66 1.72
C ARG A 191 8.60 -16.55 1.20
N LEU A 192 8.39 -17.73 1.77
CA LEU A 192 7.24 -18.57 1.46
C LEU A 192 5.92 -17.92 1.91
N CYS A 193 5.89 -17.27 3.09
CA CYS A 193 4.72 -16.52 3.54
C CYS A 193 4.43 -15.31 2.65
N ILE A 194 5.46 -14.64 2.12
CA ILE A 194 5.31 -13.59 1.12
C ILE A 194 4.75 -14.17 -0.18
N ALA A 195 5.34 -15.28 -0.71
CA ALA A 195 4.84 -15.96 -1.90
C ALA A 195 3.35 -16.34 -1.76
N ARG A 196 2.96 -16.87 -0.61
CA ARG A 196 1.57 -17.19 -0.29
C ARG A 196 0.66 -15.96 -0.30
N ALA A 197 1.13 -14.84 0.24
CA ALA A 197 0.35 -13.60 0.29
C ALA A 197 0.15 -13.00 -1.10
N ILE A 198 1.16 -13.00 -1.96
CA ILE A 198 1.08 -12.43 -3.31
C ILE A 198 0.38 -13.36 -4.32
N ALA A 199 0.28 -14.66 -4.04
CA ALA A 199 -0.35 -15.64 -4.93
C ALA A 199 -1.83 -15.39 -5.22
N VAL A 200 -2.53 -14.64 -4.37
CA VAL A 200 -3.94 -14.25 -4.57
C VAL A 200 -4.10 -12.94 -5.34
N GLY A 201 -2.97 -12.27 -5.72
CA GLY A 201 -2.97 -11.00 -6.44
C GLY A 201 -3.53 -9.85 -5.61
N PRO A 202 -2.97 -9.56 -4.42
CA PRO A 202 -3.44 -8.44 -3.60
C PRO A 202 -3.08 -7.09 -4.23
N GLU A 203 -3.76 -6.03 -3.86
CA GLU A 203 -3.45 -4.65 -4.21
C GLU A 203 -2.50 -4.01 -3.17
N VAL A 204 -2.70 -4.38 -1.91
CA VAL A 204 -1.90 -3.91 -0.77
C VAL A 204 -1.27 -5.10 -0.04
N LEU A 205 0.00 -4.97 0.31
CA LEU A 205 0.74 -5.95 1.11
C LEU A 205 1.15 -5.32 2.43
N LEU A 206 0.57 -5.80 3.51
CA LEU A 206 0.88 -5.39 4.86
C LEU A 206 2.00 -6.28 5.42
N MET A 207 3.03 -5.68 6.02
CA MET A 207 4.15 -6.39 6.62
C MET A 207 4.37 -5.93 8.06
N ASP A 208 4.09 -6.79 9.03
CA ASP A 208 4.27 -6.50 10.46
C ASP A 208 5.62 -7.04 10.91
N GLU A 209 6.64 -6.19 10.99
CA GLU A 209 8.02 -6.50 11.38
C GLU A 209 8.63 -7.74 10.67
N PRO A 210 8.62 -7.81 9.32
CA PRO A 210 8.88 -9.05 8.59
C PRO A 210 10.31 -9.59 8.75
N CYS A 211 11.24 -8.81 9.28
CA CYS A 211 12.66 -9.20 9.44
C CYS A 211 13.11 -9.37 10.89
N SER A 212 12.26 -9.12 11.90
CA SER A 212 12.68 -9.04 13.31
C SER A 212 13.23 -10.35 13.89
N ALA A 213 12.86 -11.51 13.31
CA ALA A 213 13.29 -12.84 13.75
C ALA A 213 14.32 -13.49 12.80
N LEU A 214 14.92 -12.70 11.89
CA LEU A 214 15.81 -13.21 10.84
C LEU A 214 17.26 -12.81 11.07
N ASP A 215 18.17 -13.63 10.54
CA ASP A 215 19.59 -13.32 10.46
C ASP A 215 19.86 -12.17 9.46
N PRO A 216 21.03 -11.49 9.54
CA PRO A 216 21.33 -10.34 8.68
C PRO A 216 21.27 -10.62 7.18
N ARG A 217 21.65 -11.82 6.73
CA ARG A 217 21.62 -12.20 5.32
C ARG A 217 20.20 -12.39 4.82
N SER A 218 19.36 -13.05 5.61
CA SER A 218 17.94 -13.21 5.32
C SER A 218 17.22 -11.86 5.35
N THR A 219 17.57 -10.97 6.30
CA THR A 219 17.04 -9.60 6.35
C THR A 219 17.36 -8.84 5.07
N ALA A 220 18.62 -8.81 4.61
CA ALA A 220 19.00 -8.13 3.37
C ALA A 220 18.23 -8.68 2.15
N SER A 221 18.00 -10.00 2.10
CA SER A 221 17.22 -10.62 1.02
C SER A 221 15.75 -10.18 1.04
N ILE A 222 15.14 -10.02 2.22
CA ILE A 222 13.76 -9.52 2.35
C ILE A 222 13.69 -8.03 2.01
N GLU A 223 14.67 -7.22 2.41
CA GLU A 223 14.71 -5.79 2.06
C GLU A 223 14.79 -5.58 0.54
N GLN A 224 15.64 -6.34 -0.15
CA GLN A 224 15.71 -6.32 -1.62
C GLN A 224 14.37 -6.75 -2.22
N LEU A 225 13.77 -7.83 -1.71
CA LEU A 225 12.48 -8.32 -2.18
C LEU A 225 11.36 -7.27 -2.02
N ILE A 226 11.33 -6.52 -0.92
CA ILE A 226 10.35 -5.43 -0.72
C ILE A 226 10.49 -4.37 -1.83
N ARG A 227 11.71 -3.96 -2.17
CA ARG A 227 11.96 -2.99 -3.26
C ARG A 227 11.55 -3.51 -4.65
N GLU A 228 11.70 -4.81 -4.89
CA GLU A 228 11.25 -5.42 -6.15
C GLU A 228 9.71 -5.49 -6.22
N LEU A 229 9.05 -5.81 -5.10
CA LEU A 229 7.59 -5.93 -5.02
C LEU A 229 6.85 -4.59 -5.10
N GLU A 230 7.45 -3.47 -4.70
CA GLU A 230 6.80 -2.15 -4.76
C GLU A 230 6.37 -1.74 -6.17
N THR A 231 7.03 -2.26 -7.20
CA THR A 231 6.68 -1.98 -8.61
C THR A 231 5.28 -2.47 -8.97
N GLN A 232 4.76 -3.44 -8.21
CA GLN A 232 3.48 -4.09 -8.46
C GLN A 232 2.47 -3.88 -7.33
N TYR A 233 2.94 -3.72 -6.09
CA TYR A 233 2.11 -3.70 -4.88
C TYR A 233 2.28 -2.39 -4.11
N THR A 234 1.22 -1.93 -3.48
CA THR A 234 1.31 -0.94 -2.41
C THR A 234 1.76 -1.66 -1.13
N ILE A 235 2.81 -1.19 -0.47
CA ILE A 235 3.36 -1.88 0.70
C ILE A 235 3.29 -0.96 1.93
N ALA A 236 2.69 -1.45 3.01
CA ALA A 236 2.77 -0.83 4.33
C ALA A 236 3.56 -1.74 5.26
N ILE A 237 4.69 -1.26 5.78
CA ILE A 237 5.59 -2.04 6.64
C ILE A 237 5.71 -1.42 8.03
N VAL A 238 5.50 -2.21 9.07
CA VAL A 238 5.88 -1.87 10.43
C VAL A 238 7.29 -2.36 10.69
N THR A 239 8.14 -1.49 11.19
CA THR A 239 9.48 -1.88 11.66
C THR A 239 9.93 -1.01 12.83
N HIS A 240 10.68 -1.58 13.74
CA HIS A 240 11.41 -0.86 14.78
C HIS A 240 12.87 -0.61 14.41
N ASN A 241 13.33 -1.11 13.27
CA ASN A 241 14.67 -0.89 12.74
C ASN A 241 14.70 0.32 11.81
N MET A 242 15.27 1.42 12.29
CA MET A 242 15.38 2.70 11.54
C MET A 242 16.14 2.55 10.24
N GLN A 243 17.24 1.78 10.27
CA GLN A 243 18.06 1.57 9.06
C GLN A 243 17.29 0.77 8.01
N GLN A 244 16.47 -0.18 8.42
CA GLN A 244 15.58 -0.90 7.51
C GLN A 244 14.57 0.06 6.89
N ALA A 245 13.85 0.84 7.70
CA ALA A 245 12.89 1.83 7.19
C ALA A 245 13.55 2.75 6.16
N ALA A 246 14.72 3.32 6.47
CA ALA A 246 15.46 4.20 5.58
C ALA A 246 15.86 3.56 4.24
N ARG A 247 16.13 2.24 4.21
CA ARG A 247 16.51 1.52 2.98
C ARG A 247 15.35 1.10 2.11
N VAL A 248 14.20 0.75 2.72
CA VAL A 248 13.12 0.08 2.00
C VAL A 248 11.91 0.96 1.71
N SER A 249 11.75 2.12 2.36
CA SER A 249 10.53 2.92 2.20
C SER A 249 10.74 4.20 1.42
N ASP A 250 9.67 4.66 0.76
CA ASP A 250 9.56 5.97 0.11
C ASP A 250 8.97 7.00 1.08
N ILE A 251 7.99 6.56 1.86
CA ILE A 251 7.28 7.37 2.87
C ILE A 251 7.51 6.74 4.24
N THR A 252 7.70 7.59 5.23
CA THR A 252 7.83 7.16 6.63
C THR A 252 6.84 7.93 7.50
N ALA A 253 6.09 7.20 8.35
CA ALA A 253 5.20 7.75 9.35
C ALA A 253 5.70 7.39 10.75
N PHE A 254 5.92 8.40 11.57
CA PHE A 254 6.32 8.22 12.96
C PHE A 254 5.10 8.18 13.87
N PHE A 255 4.93 7.06 14.58
CA PHE A 255 3.86 6.82 15.55
C PHE A 255 4.40 6.97 16.98
N TYR A 256 3.63 7.68 17.80
CA TYR A 256 3.89 7.82 19.23
C TYR A 256 2.57 7.89 20.02
N GLU A 257 2.43 7.09 21.08
CA GLU A 257 1.26 7.03 21.98
C GLU A 257 -0.11 6.97 21.27
N GLY A 258 -0.19 6.20 20.21
CA GLY A 258 -1.41 6.01 19.43
C GLY A 258 -1.69 7.10 18.40
N ARG A 259 -0.79 8.04 18.19
CA ARG A 259 -0.91 9.15 17.22
C ARG A 259 0.14 9.04 16.12
N VAL A 260 -0.17 9.59 14.97
CA VAL A 260 0.84 9.91 13.95
C VAL A 260 1.38 11.30 14.26
N VAL A 261 2.67 11.37 14.56
CA VAL A 261 3.38 12.61 14.92
C VAL A 261 3.85 13.34 13.68
N GLU A 262 4.38 12.59 12.71
CA GLU A 262 4.89 13.13 11.45
C GLU A 262 4.82 12.08 10.34
N VAL A 263 4.51 12.53 9.12
CA VAL A 263 4.55 11.74 7.89
C VAL A 263 5.29 12.54 6.82
N GLY A 264 6.13 11.89 6.05
CA GLY A 264 6.83 12.52 4.95
C GLY A 264 7.69 11.55 4.14
N GLU A 265 8.35 12.10 3.13
CA GLU A 265 9.37 11.36 2.39
C GLU A 265 10.43 10.82 3.35
N THR A 266 10.83 9.57 3.15
CA THR A 266 11.73 8.87 4.07
C THR A 266 13.03 9.62 4.28
N ASP A 267 13.67 10.11 3.23
CA ASP A 267 14.91 10.88 3.34
C ASP A 267 14.74 12.11 4.22
N ARG A 268 13.62 12.84 4.09
CA ARG A 268 13.31 14.01 4.92
C ARG A 268 13.12 13.61 6.39
N ILE A 269 12.37 12.56 6.67
CA ILE A 269 12.11 12.10 8.05
C ILE A 269 13.41 11.73 8.76
N PHE A 270 14.36 11.12 8.05
CA PHE A 270 15.62 10.66 8.66
C PHE A 270 16.74 11.73 8.68
N THR A 271 16.66 12.78 7.84
CA THR A 271 17.72 13.78 7.73
C THR A 271 17.33 15.15 8.29
N ASN A 272 16.07 15.57 8.10
CA ASN A 272 15.58 16.89 8.49
C ASN A 272 14.08 16.84 8.86
N PRO A 273 13.68 16.09 9.90
CA PRO A 273 12.29 16.04 10.32
C PRO A 273 11.82 17.42 10.82
N ALA A 274 10.53 17.72 10.62
CA ALA A 274 9.95 18.98 11.05
C ALA A 274 9.56 18.96 12.55
N ASN A 275 9.32 17.76 13.10
CA ASN A 275 8.91 17.62 14.49
C ASN A 275 10.10 17.20 15.37
N LYS A 276 10.32 17.93 16.47
CA LYS A 276 11.39 17.66 17.42
C LYS A 276 11.36 16.25 18.00
N GLN A 277 10.15 15.72 18.22
CA GLN A 277 9.95 14.37 18.76
C GLN A 277 10.39 13.30 17.74
N THR A 278 10.16 13.55 16.45
CA THR A 278 10.67 12.71 15.35
C THR A 278 12.21 12.77 15.32
N GLU A 279 12.80 13.96 15.40
CA GLU A 279 14.25 14.14 15.42
C GLU A 279 14.91 13.37 16.57
N ASP A 280 14.36 13.48 17.79
CA ASP A 280 14.87 12.78 18.95
C ASP A 280 14.77 11.25 18.79
N TYR A 281 13.66 10.77 18.19
CA TYR A 281 13.47 9.34 17.95
C TYR A 281 14.45 8.79 16.89
N VAL A 282 14.56 9.42 15.72
CA VAL A 282 15.45 8.91 14.65
C VAL A 282 16.93 9.05 14.97
N SER A 283 17.30 10.02 15.82
CA SER A 283 18.69 10.21 16.29
C SER A 283 19.05 9.35 17.50
N GLY A 284 18.14 8.51 18.01
CA GLY A 284 18.38 7.66 19.18
C GLY A 284 18.43 8.40 20.52
N ARG A 285 18.00 9.66 20.58
CA ARG A 285 17.93 10.49 21.79
C ARG A 285 16.57 10.39 22.50
N PHE A 286 15.76 9.45 22.08
CA PHE A 286 14.41 9.23 22.58
C PHE A 286 14.47 8.25 23.77
N GLY A 287 14.19 8.73 25.00
CA GLY A 287 14.23 7.95 26.23
C GLY A 287 13.93 8.82 27.43
#